data_74b7105e1e0c51554c31f048594d95b3
#
_entry.id   74b7105e1e0c51554c31f048594d95b3
#
_cell.length_a   1.000
_cell.length_b   1.000
_cell.length_c   1.000
_cell.angle_alpha   90.00
_cell.angle_beta   90.00
_cell.angle_gamma   90.00
#
_symmetry.space_group_name_H-M   'P 1'
#
loop_
_entity.id
_entity.type
_entity.pdbx_description
1 polymer ?
#
loop_
_entity_poly.entity_id
_entity_poly.type
_entity_poly.pdbx_seq_one_letter_code
_entity_poly.pdbx_strand_id
1 'polypeptide(L)'
;MTRIQEKFKQLKTNKEVALISYIMAGYPSEKATLTAVRGLIKGGTDIIELGFPFSDPIADGPTIQLASTESLNNGTKIDNFFSIVKKIRREADIPLVLMTYTNILYNQTYQRFIARAKDAGIDGLILPDMAIEESKQYVKAAKKSKMDTIFLVSPNTRNDRLKEIIKSTSGFLYMVAVFGTTGVQTKIHKYTIDALKSTKNTAKGKIPVGVGFGISTEKDVQKYVSSGADAVIVGSANIKIMENTPAKKIHDRIATFTKKLKNKTR
;
A
#
# COMPACT_ATOMS: atom_id res chain seq x y z
N MET A 1 -12.23 16.19 1.84
CA MET A 1 -11.35 15.08 2.28
C MET A 1 -11.34 14.01 1.21
N THR A 2 -10.27 13.23 1.10
CA THR A 2 -10.21 12.03 0.25
C THR A 2 -10.72 10.82 1.03
N ARG A 3 -11.06 9.71 0.33
CA ARG A 3 -11.46 8.45 1.01
C ARG A 3 -10.41 7.95 1.99
N ILE A 4 -9.12 8.10 1.67
CA ILE A 4 -8.03 7.71 2.57
C ILE A 4 -8.08 8.52 3.86
N GLN A 5 -8.18 9.83 3.76
CA GLN A 5 -8.25 10.74 4.91
C GLN A 5 -9.50 10.50 5.77
N GLU A 6 -10.64 10.25 5.14
CA GLU A 6 -11.90 9.91 5.82
C GLU A 6 -11.78 8.59 6.58
N LYS A 7 -11.16 7.58 5.97
CA LYS A 7 -10.92 6.29 6.59
C LYS A 7 -10.03 6.42 7.83
N PHE A 8 -8.91 7.13 7.74
CA PHE A 8 -8.04 7.37 8.90
C PHE A 8 -8.73 8.17 10.01
N LYS A 9 -9.57 9.15 9.65
CA LYS A 9 -10.38 9.89 10.64
C LYS A 9 -11.36 8.97 11.36
N GLN A 10 -12.07 8.13 10.63
CA GLN A 10 -12.99 7.14 11.20
C GLN A 10 -12.29 6.18 12.17
N LEU A 11 -11.16 5.58 11.74
CA LEU A 11 -10.39 4.66 12.55
C LEU A 11 -9.85 5.32 13.82
N LYS A 12 -9.35 6.55 13.71
CA LYS A 12 -8.90 7.32 14.88
C LYS A 12 -10.02 7.56 15.90
N THR A 13 -11.23 7.85 15.43
CA THR A 13 -12.40 8.02 16.33
C THR A 13 -12.72 6.71 17.05
N ASN A 14 -12.60 5.58 16.36
CA ASN A 14 -12.84 4.23 16.90
C ASN A 14 -11.66 3.69 17.71
N LYS A 15 -10.53 4.42 17.80
CA LYS A 15 -9.26 3.96 18.40
C LYS A 15 -8.71 2.69 17.74
N GLU A 16 -8.94 2.53 16.44
CA GLU A 16 -8.45 1.43 15.62
C GLU A 16 -7.26 1.87 14.76
N VAL A 17 -6.36 0.93 14.46
CA VAL A 17 -5.25 1.07 13.52
C VAL A 17 -5.69 0.54 12.15
N ALA A 18 -5.32 1.20 11.06
CA ALA A 18 -5.67 0.75 9.72
C ALA A 18 -4.95 -0.55 9.36
N LEU A 19 -5.67 -1.51 8.80
CA LEU A 19 -5.09 -2.64 8.08
C LEU A 19 -5.09 -2.32 6.59
N ILE A 20 -3.90 -2.20 6.00
CA ILE A 20 -3.70 -1.99 4.57
C ILE A 20 -3.23 -3.30 3.96
N SER A 21 -3.92 -3.77 2.94
CA SER A 21 -3.59 -5.04 2.29
C SER A 21 -3.12 -4.80 0.86
N TYR A 22 -1.87 -5.20 0.58
CA TYR A 22 -1.31 -5.17 -0.77
C TYR A 22 -1.58 -6.48 -1.50
N ILE A 23 -1.93 -6.38 -2.77
CA ILE A 23 -1.90 -7.47 -3.76
C ILE A 23 -1.42 -6.94 -5.12
N MET A 24 -0.87 -7.84 -5.97
CA MET A 24 -0.50 -7.53 -7.34
C MET A 24 -1.71 -7.68 -8.27
N ALA A 25 -2.04 -6.64 -9.02
CA ALA A 25 -3.10 -6.71 -10.02
C ALA A 25 -2.71 -7.66 -11.18
N GLY A 26 -3.65 -8.47 -11.66
CA GLY A 26 -3.40 -9.45 -12.71
C GLY A 26 -2.74 -10.75 -12.24
N TYR A 27 -2.37 -10.87 -10.97
CA TYR A 27 -1.71 -12.05 -10.41
C TYR A 27 -2.67 -12.92 -9.58
N PRO A 28 -2.62 -14.24 -9.71
CA PRO A 28 -2.12 -15.01 -10.85
C PRO A 28 -3.03 -14.88 -12.07
N SER A 29 -4.13 -14.14 -11.97
CA SER A 29 -5.03 -13.72 -13.04
C SER A 29 -5.89 -12.55 -12.60
N GLU A 30 -6.54 -11.85 -13.53
CA GLU A 30 -7.51 -10.81 -13.23
C GLU A 30 -8.66 -11.33 -12.33
N LYS A 31 -9.19 -12.51 -12.66
CA LYS A 31 -10.26 -13.15 -11.87
C LYS A 31 -9.82 -13.44 -10.43
N ALA A 32 -8.57 -13.92 -10.26
CA ALA A 32 -8.01 -14.16 -8.92
C ALA A 32 -7.82 -12.87 -8.14
N THR A 33 -7.34 -11.79 -8.80
CA THR A 33 -7.24 -10.45 -8.20
C THR A 33 -8.59 -9.98 -7.64
N LEU A 34 -9.66 -10.01 -8.46
CA LEU A 34 -11.00 -9.60 -8.02
C LEU A 34 -11.53 -10.49 -6.88
N THR A 35 -11.26 -11.79 -6.95
CA THR A 35 -11.64 -12.75 -5.89
C THR A 35 -10.89 -12.45 -4.58
N ALA A 36 -9.59 -12.15 -4.64
CA ALA A 36 -8.80 -11.77 -3.48
C ALA A 36 -9.28 -10.44 -2.88
N VAL A 37 -9.58 -9.43 -3.69
CA VAL A 37 -10.14 -8.15 -3.24
C VAL A 37 -11.42 -8.35 -2.43
N ARG A 38 -12.36 -9.17 -2.93
CA ARG A 38 -13.59 -9.48 -2.19
C ARG A 38 -13.29 -10.18 -0.86
N GLY A 39 -12.29 -11.08 -0.84
CA GLY A 39 -11.83 -11.74 0.38
C GLY A 39 -11.21 -10.74 1.38
N LEU A 40 -10.37 -9.81 0.91
CA LEU A 40 -9.79 -8.75 1.74
C LEU A 40 -10.87 -7.88 2.39
N ILE A 41 -11.86 -7.44 1.61
CA ILE A 41 -12.99 -6.63 2.09
C ILE A 41 -13.78 -7.40 3.13
N LYS A 42 -14.14 -8.68 2.87
CA LYS A 42 -14.85 -9.54 3.82
C LYS A 42 -14.06 -9.78 5.10
N GLY A 43 -12.73 -9.83 5.01
CA GLY A 43 -11.82 -9.97 6.14
C GLY A 43 -11.65 -8.69 6.96
N GLY A 44 -12.12 -7.53 6.46
CA GLY A 44 -12.14 -6.26 7.17
C GLY A 44 -10.91 -5.39 6.93
N THR A 45 -10.22 -5.56 5.78
CA THR A 45 -9.17 -4.58 5.39
C THR A 45 -9.77 -3.18 5.26
N ASP A 46 -9.00 -2.16 5.63
CA ASP A 46 -9.46 -0.77 5.62
C ASP A 46 -9.07 -0.03 4.34
N ILE A 47 -7.93 -0.38 3.76
CA ILE A 47 -7.39 0.20 2.52
C ILE A 47 -6.80 -0.95 1.71
N ILE A 48 -7.00 -0.93 0.40
CA ILE A 48 -6.37 -1.87 -0.52
C ILE A 48 -5.30 -1.15 -1.32
N GLU A 49 -4.11 -1.72 -1.31
CA GLU A 49 -2.98 -1.31 -2.13
C GLU A 49 -2.85 -2.29 -3.30
N LEU A 50 -3.03 -1.77 -4.50
CA LEU A 50 -2.93 -2.54 -5.75
C LEU A 50 -1.60 -2.22 -6.43
N GLY A 51 -0.72 -3.23 -6.53
CA GLY A 51 0.48 -3.15 -7.34
C GLY A 51 0.16 -3.21 -8.83
N PHE A 52 0.66 -2.26 -9.61
CA PHE A 52 0.76 -2.42 -11.06
C PHE A 52 2.11 -3.03 -11.39
N PRO A 53 2.15 -4.14 -12.17
CA PRO A 53 3.39 -4.86 -12.44
C PRO A 53 4.39 -4.01 -13.23
N PHE A 54 5.67 -4.18 -12.90
CA PHE A 54 6.78 -3.51 -13.56
C PHE A 54 7.94 -4.49 -13.78
N SER A 55 8.69 -4.31 -14.88
CA SER A 55 9.78 -5.22 -15.26
C SER A 55 11.00 -5.14 -14.32
N ASP A 56 11.25 -3.96 -13.76
CA ASP A 56 12.45 -3.66 -12.98
C ASP A 56 12.11 -3.16 -11.55
N PRO A 57 11.45 -3.98 -10.73
CA PRO A 57 10.85 -3.56 -9.46
C PRO A 57 11.89 -3.50 -8.34
N ILE A 58 12.76 -2.49 -8.37
CA ILE A 58 13.94 -2.33 -7.50
C ILE A 58 13.63 -2.25 -6.00
N ALA A 59 12.42 -1.82 -5.64
CA ALA A 59 11.98 -1.71 -4.25
C ALA A 59 11.32 -2.99 -3.72
N ASP A 60 11.02 -3.96 -4.61
CA ASP A 60 10.25 -5.14 -4.27
C ASP A 60 11.12 -6.34 -3.93
N GLY A 61 10.66 -7.17 -2.99
CA GLY A 61 11.29 -8.43 -2.67
C GLY A 61 10.84 -9.59 -3.57
N PRO A 62 11.50 -10.77 -3.44
CA PRO A 62 11.33 -11.88 -4.38
C PRO A 62 9.87 -12.30 -4.61
N THR A 63 9.06 -12.34 -3.56
CA THR A 63 7.64 -12.72 -3.67
C THR A 63 6.84 -11.74 -4.52
N ILE A 64 7.09 -10.44 -4.37
CA ILE A 64 6.37 -9.40 -5.15
C ILE A 64 6.93 -9.34 -6.58
N GLN A 65 8.26 -9.49 -6.74
CA GLN A 65 8.90 -9.57 -8.06
C GLN A 65 8.35 -10.74 -8.89
N LEU A 66 8.20 -11.93 -8.28
CA LEU A 66 7.60 -13.08 -8.94
C LEU A 66 6.17 -12.77 -9.40
N ALA A 67 5.33 -12.22 -8.52
CA ALA A 67 3.96 -11.86 -8.85
C ALA A 67 3.89 -10.78 -9.95
N SER A 68 4.83 -9.82 -9.95
CA SER A 68 4.95 -8.81 -11.00
C SER A 68 5.29 -9.45 -12.36
N THR A 69 6.29 -10.32 -12.38
CA THR A 69 6.71 -11.04 -13.60
C THR A 69 5.58 -11.89 -14.17
N GLU A 70 4.90 -12.67 -13.33
CA GLU A 70 3.76 -13.49 -13.79
C GLU A 70 2.59 -12.61 -14.28
N SER A 71 2.30 -11.51 -13.60
CA SER A 71 1.26 -10.58 -14.06
C SER A 71 1.57 -9.98 -15.43
N LEU A 72 2.83 -9.61 -15.70
CA LEU A 72 3.28 -9.14 -17.01
C LEU A 72 3.16 -10.24 -18.06
N ASN A 73 3.59 -11.45 -17.75
CA ASN A 73 3.49 -12.61 -18.64
C ASN A 73 2.04 -12.95 -18.98
N ASN A 74 1.11 -12.71 -18.07
CA ASN A 74 -0.33 -12.83 -18.30
C ASN A 74 -0.92 -11.66 -19.12
N GLY A 75 -0.08 -10.74 -19.59
CA GLY A 75 -0.48 -9.64 -20.45
C GLY A 75 -1.12 -8.45 -19.73
N THR A 76 -0.90 -8.28 -18.43
CA THR A 76 -1.42 -7.12 -17.67
C THR A 76 -0.78 -5.83 -18.18
N LYS A 77 -1.57 -5.00 -18.84
CA LYS A 77 -1.21 -3.65 -19.31
C LYS A 77 -1.95 -2.60 -18.47
N ILE A 78 -1.56 -1.35 -18.61
CA ILE A 78 -2.15 -0.25 -17.83
C ILE A 78 -3.67 -0.11 -18.02
N ASP A 79 -4.18 -0.40 -19.22
CA ASP A 79 -5.62 -0.34 -19.50
C ASP A 79 -6.37 -1.49 -18.80
N ASN A 80 -5.77 -2.70 -18.76
CA ASN A 80 -6.31 -3.82 -17.98
C ASN A 80 -6.33 -3.49 -16.49
N PHE A 81 -5.27 -2.87 -15.98
CA PHE A 81 -5.21 -2.44 -14.58
C PHE A 81 -6.35 -1.48 -14.24
N PHE A 82 -6.55 -0.43 -15.04
CA PHE A 82 -7.66 0.52 -14.80
C PHE A 82 -9.04 -0.15 -14.96
N SER A 83 -9.16 -1.15 -15.83
CA SER A 83 -10.38 -1.96 -15.94
C SER A 83 -10.65 -2.74 -14.64
N ILE A 84 -9.62 -3.38 -14.06
CA ILE A 84 -9.70 -4.06 -12.76
C ILE A 84 -10.15 -3.08 -11.67
N VAL A 85 -9.52 -1.91 -11.59
CA VAL A 85 -9.89 -0.87 -10.61
C VAL A 85 -11.35 -0.46 -10.75
N LYS A 86 -11.83 -0.21 -11.98
CA LYS A 86 -13.25 0.12 -12.24
C LYS A 86 -14.20 -0.99 -11.81
N LYS A 87 -13.82 -2.27 -12.00
CA LYS A 87 -14.62 -3.42 -11.53
C LYS A 87 -14.70 -3.44 -10.00
N ILE A 88 -13.56 -3.26 -9.32
CA ILE A 88 -13.54 -3.17 -7.85
C ILE A 88 -14.41 -2.00 -7.36
N ARG A 89 -14.30 -0.84 -7.98
CA ARG A 89 -15.02 0.37 -7.59
C ARG A 89 -16.54 0.23 -7.73
N ARG A 90 -17.03 -0.56 -8.66
CA ARG A 90 -18.47 -0.86 -8.81
C ARG A 90 -19.01 -1.71 -7.64
N GLU A 91 -18.15 -2.49 -7.00
CA GLU A 91 -18.53 -3.42 -5.94
C GLU A 91 -18.30 -2.84 -4.53
N ALA A 92 -17.37 -1.88 -4.39
CA ALA A 92 -16.95 -1.39 -3.08
C ALA A 92 -16.44 0.06 -3.11
N ASP A 93 -16.76 0.80 -2.04
CA ASP A 93 -16.26 2.16 -1.80
C ASP A 93 -15.05 2.19 -0.84
N ILE A 94 -14.25 1.13 -0.85
CA ILE A 94 -13.02 1.04 -0.06
C ILE A 94 -11.93 1.94 -0.67
N PRO A 95 -11.08 2.63 0.13
CA PRO A 95 -9.94 3.37 -0.40
C PRO A 95 -9.00 2.45 -1.19
N LEU A 96 -8.62 2.87 -2.40
CA LEU A 96 -7.72 2.16 -3.29
C LEU A 96 -6.46 2.99 -3.52
N VAL A 97 -5.31 2.40 -3.25
CA VAL A 97 -3.99 2.98 -3.51
C VAL A 97 -3.32 2.21 -4.64
N LEU A 98 -2.78 2.92 -5.61
CA LEU A 98 -1.94 2.33 -6.65
C LEU A 98 -0.48 2.44 -6.22
N MET A 99 0.21 1.31 -6.17
CA MET A 99 1.67 1.25 -6.08
C MET A 99 2.26 0.91 -7.45
N THR A 100 3.15 1.76 -7.95
CA THR A 100 3.85 1.56 -9.22
C THR A 100 5.13 2.39 -9.25
N TYR A 101 5.89 2.31 -10.34
CA TYR A 101 7.17 3.00 -10.49
C TYR A 101 7.04 4.27 -11.33
N THR A 102 7.89 5.25 -11.04
CA THR A 102 7.86 6.61 -11.65
C THR A 102 7.88 6.56 -13.17
N ASN A 103 8.63 5.63 -13.76
CA ASN A 103 8.76 5.50 -15.21
C ASN A 103 7.40 5.24 -15.89
N ILE A 104 6.49 4.51 -15.24
CA ILE A 104 5.14 4.26 -15.76
C ILE A 104 4.34 5.56 -15.92
N LEU A 105 4.49 6.48 -14.97
CA LEU A 105 3.82 7.78 -15.00
C LEU A 105 4.51 8.72 -16.02
N TYR A 106 5.83 8.70 -16.04
CA TYR A 106 6.63 9.59 -16.88
C TYR A 106 6.31 9.40 -18.36
N ASN A 107 6.12 8.18 -18.83
CA ASN A 107 5.78 7.85 -20.21
C ASN A 107 4.45 8.48 -20.70
N GLN A 108 3.57 8.91 -19.79
CA GLN A 108 2.26 9.51 -20.13
C GLN A 108 2.11 10.97 -19.64
N THR A 109 3.10 11.54 -18.99
CA THR A 109 3.07 12.74 -18.13
C THR A 109 2.27 12.49 -16.84
N TYR A 110 2.71 13.10 -15.73
CA TYR A 110 2.05 12.97 -14.42
C TYR A 110 0.58 13.37 -14.47
N GLN A 111 0.26 14.48 -15.15
CA GLN A 111 -1.10 15.00 -15.22
C GLN A 111 -2.06 14.01 -15.88
N ARG A 112 -1.67 13.48 -17.03
CA ARG A 112 -2.50 12.54 -17.81
C ARG A 112 -2.70 11.22 -17.09
N PHE A 113 -1.60 10.66 -16.54
CA PHE A 113 -1.69 9.40 -15.80
C PHE A 113 -2.57 9.53 -14.56
N ILE A 114 -2.33 10.58 -13.74
CA ILE A 114 -3.08 10.81 -12.50
C ILE A 114 -4.57 11.05 -12.79
N ALA A 115 -4.91 11.79 -13.85
CA ALA A 115 -6.29 11.98 -14.25
C ALA A 115 -6.97 10.65 -14.59
N ARG A 116 -6.30 9.78 -15.38
CA ARG A 116 -6.80 8.43 -15.70
C ARG A 116 -6.95 7.55 -14.48
N ALA A 117 -5.98 7.57 -13.56
CA ALA A 117 -6.03 6.81 -12.31
C ALA A 117 -7.21 7.27 -11.44
N LYS A 118 -7.41 8.58 -11.31
CA LYS A 118 -8.54 9.16 -10.59
C LYS A 118 -9.88 8.77 -11.18
N ASP A 119 -9.99 8.84 -12.50
CA ASP A 119 -11.20 8.47 -13.27
C ASP A 119 -11.53 6.98 -13.11
N ALA A 120 -10.51 6.13 -13.02
CA ALA A 120 -10.69 4.71 -12.72
C ALA A 120 -11.16 4.45 -11.27
N GLY A 121 -10.90 5.38 -10.34
CA GLY A 121 -11.30 5.29 -8.95
C GLY A 121 -10.16 5.08 -7.95
N ILE A 122 -8.91 5.33 -8.33
CA ILE A 122 -7.77 5.36 -7.40
C ILE A 122 -7.85 6.60 -6.52
N ASP A 123 -7.52 6.45 -5.24
CA ASP A 123 -7.57 7.51 -4.23
C ASP A 123 -6.19 8.04 -3.87
N GLY A 124 -5.12 7.24 -4.02
CA GLY A 124 -3.75 7.63 -3.72
C GLY A 124 -2.71 6.86 -4.51
N LEU A 125 -1.50 7.40 -4.58
CA LEU A 125 -0.36 6.82 -5.30
C LEU A 125 0.84 6.64 -4.39
N ILE A 126 1.48 5.47 -4.51
CA ILE A 126 2.80 5.16 -3.97
C ILE A 126 3.76 4.99 -5.12
N LEU A 127 4.84 5.77 -5.13
CA LEU A 127 5.94 5.68 -6.08
C LEU A 127 7.22 5.41 -5.28
N PRO A 128 7.67 4.15 -5.12
CA PRO A 128 8.77 3.79 -4.23
C PRO A 128 10.12 4.39 -4.65
N ASP A 129 10.28 4.66 -5.93
CA ASP A 129 11.47 5.23 -6.57
C ASP A 129 11.42 6.76 -6.70
N MET A 130 10.35 7.42 -6.25
CA MET A 130 10.21 8.89 -6.34
C MET A 130 11.03 9.57 -5.25
N ALA A 131 12.11 10.21 -5.64
CA ALA A 131 12.87 11.09 -4.76
C ALA A 131 12.07 12.37 -4.44
N ILE A 132 12.14 12.81 -3.16
CA ILE A 132 11.38 13.99 -2.73
C ILE A 132 11.81 15.25 -3.52
N GLU A 133 13.07 15.35 -3.88
CA GLU A 133 13.67 16.45 -4.64
C GLU A 133 13.06 16.59 -6.04
N GLU A 134 12.65 15.48 -6.65
CA GLU A 134 12.08 15.41 -8.01
C GLU A 134 10.54 15.44 -8.00
N SER A 135 9.92 15.32 -6.83
CA SER A 135 8.49 15.10 -6.67
C SER A 135 7.60 16.32 -6.96
N LYS A 136 8.15 17.50 -7.13
CA LYS A 136 7.39 18.77 -7.21
C LYS A 136 6.27 18.77 -8.27
N GLN A 137 6.57 18.27 -9.47
CA GLN A 137 5.58 18.19 -10.56
C GLN A 137 4.51 17.13 -10.28
N TYR A 138 4.92 15.98 -9.76
CA TYR A 138 4.02 14.90 -9.33
C TYR A 138 3.04 15.38 -8.25
N VAL A 139 3.54 15.96 -7.16
CA VAL A 139 2.74 16.49 -6.06
C VAL A 139 1.74 17.56 -6.54
N LYS A 140 2.19 18.48 -7.42
CA LYS A 140 1.30 19.48 -8.02
C LYS A 140 0.16 18.85 -8.83
N ALA A 141 0.48 17.85 -9.65
CA ALA A 141 -0.53 17.14 -10.46
C ALA A 141 -1.51 16.34 -9.58
N ALA A 142 -1.01 15.62 -8.58
CA ALA A 142 -1.81 14.87 -7.63
C ALA A 142 -2.78 15.79 -6.86
N LYS A 143 -2.30 16.90 -6.33
CA LYS A 143 -3.13 17.89 -5.62
C LYS A 143 -4.25 18.44 -6.50
N LYS A 144 -3.96 18.78 -7.76
CA LYS A 144 -4.98 19.27 -8.72
C LYS A 144 -6.08 18.24 -8.95
N SER A 145 -5.75 16.96 -8.96
CA SER A 145 -6.70 15.86 -9.17
C SER A 145 -7.32 15.31 -7.88
N LYS A 146 -7.04 15.91 -6.72
CA LYS A 146 -7.47 15.40 -5.39
C LYS A 146 -7.06 13.93 -5.19
N MET A 147 -5.85 13.59 -5.64
CA MET A 147 -5.20 12.30 -5.47
C MET A 147 -4.22 12.41 -4.30
N ASP A 148 -4.28 11.47 -3.35
CA ASP A 148 -3.32 11.45 -2.26
C ASP A 148 -1.94 11.00 -2.72
N THR A 149 -0.91 11.64 -2.17
CA THR A 149 0.49 11.25 -2.35
C THR A 149 0.97 10.54 -1.10
N ILE A 150 1.56 9.36 -1.27
CA ILE A 150 2.08 8.53 -0.19
C ILE A 150 3.57 8.34 -0.43
N PHE A 151 4.40 8.95 0.40
CA PHE A 151 5.85 8.84 0.30
C PHE A 151 6.41 7.83 1.28
N LEU A 152 7.54 7.22 0.89
CA LEU A 152 8.26 6.27 1.71
C LEU A 152 9.28 6.98 2.59
N VAL A 153 9.42 6.48 3.82
CA VAL A 153 10.50 6.81 4.74
C VAL A 153 11.11 5.54 5.29
N SER A 154 12.39 5.59 5.62
CA SER A 154 13.12 4.49 6.23
C SER A 154 13.62 4.90 7.62
N PRO A 155 14.06 3.94 8.46
CA PRO A 155 14.68 4.26 9.75
C PRO A 155 15.89 5.21 9.66
N ASN A 156 16.54 5.28 8.50
CA ASN A 156 17.70 6.17 8.24
C ASN A 156 17.32 7.53 7.68
N THR A 157 16.03 7.80 7.46
CA THR A 157 15.61 9.10 6.91
C THR A 157 15.96 10.20 7.92
N ARG A 158 16.84 11.13 7.51
CA ARG A 158 17.25 12.27 8.34
C ARG A 158 16.07 13.19 8.61
N ASN A 159 16.10 13.88 9.75
CA ASN A 159 15.00 14.71 10.23
C ASN A 159 14.63 15.86 9.29
N ASP A 160 15.63 16.49 8.65
CA ASP A 160 15.41 17.54 7.67
C ASP A 160 14.61 16.99 6.46
N ARG A 161 15.08 15.89 5.89
CA ARG A 161 14.42 15.20 4.78
C ARG A 161 13.03 14.66 5.16
N LEU A 162 12.87 14.12 6.38
CA LEU A 162 11.59 13.67 6.89
C LEU A 162 10.54 14.80 6.91
N LYS A 163 10.94 16.01 7.33
CA LYS A 163 10.06 17.18 7.32
C LYS A 163 9.61 17.57 5.91
N GLU A 164 10.49 17.48 4.92
CA GLU A 164 10.15 17.75 3.51
C GLU A 164 9.17 16.69 2.96
N ILE A 165 9.44 15.42 3.27
CA ILE A 165 8.57 14.30 2.88
C ILE A 165 7.17 14.47 3.49
N ILE A 166 7.08 14.80 4.78
CA ILE A 166 5.79 15.04 5.47
C ILE A 166 4.99 16.16 4.79
N LYS A 167 5.65 17.26 4.36
CA LYS A 167 4.97 18.37 3.66
C LYS A 167 4.38 17.96 2.31
N SER A 168 4.99 16.99 1.65
CA SER A 168 4.60 16.50 0.32
C SER A 168 3.66 15.30 0.37
N THR A 169 3.44 14.72 1.54
CA THR A 169 2.53 13.58 1.78
C THR A 169 1.14 14.10 2.14
N SER A 170 0.08 13.49 1.58
CA SER A 170 -1.30 13.89 1.89
C SER A 170 -2.21 12.75 2.36
N GLY A 171 -1.92 11.49 2.02
CA GLY A 171 -2.67 10.32 2.47
C GLY A 171 -2.15 9.79 3.80
N PHE A 172 -1.05 9.09 3.75
CA PHE A 172 -0.29 8.62 4.91
C PHE A 172 1.20 8.52 4.56
N LEU A 173 2.03 8.49 5.58
CA LEU A 173 3.47 8.26 5.43
C LEU A 173 3.73 6.76 5.49
N TYR A 174 4.40 6.20 4.49
CA TYR A 174 4.74 4.79 4.43
C TYR A 174 6.14 4.56 5.02
N MET A 175 6.21 3.99 6.22
CA MET A 175 7.48 3.65 6.84
C MET A 175 7.89 2.23 6.49
N VAL A 176 9.04 2.11 5.82
CA VAL A 176 9.67 0.82 5.53
C VAL A 176 10.29 0.27 6.81
N ALA A 177 9.88 -0.95 7.23
CA ALA A 177 10.28 -1.49 8.53
C ALA A 177 11.72 -2.01 8.58
N VAL A 178 12.37 -2.24 7.43
CA VAL A 178 13.68 -2.89 7.35
C VAL A 178 14.55 -2.26 6.28
N PHE A 179 15.88 -2.37 6.44
CA PHE A 179 16.83 -2.06 5.38
C PHE A 179 16.90 -3.22 4.37
N GLY A 180 16.82 -2.92 3.09
CA GLY A 180 16.89 -3.88 1.99
C GLY A 180 15.54 -4.23 1.38
N THR A 181 15.58 -5.15 0.42
CA THR A 181 14.39 -5.60 -0.33
C THR A 181 13.45 -6.44 0.52
N THR A 182 12.17 -6.44 0.17
CA THR A 182 11.10 -7.17 0.86
C THR A 182 11.38 -8.67 0.95
N GLY A 183 11.44 -9.20 2.17
CA GLY A 183 11.55 -10.62 2.46
C GLY A 183 10.92 -10.93 3.81
N VAL A 184 10.57 -12.19 4.05
CA VAL A 184 10.06 -12.63 5.36
C VAL A 184 11.21 -12.53 6.37
N GLN A 185 11.18 -11.52 7.23
CA GLN A 185 12.10 -11.42 8.37
C GLN A 185 11.42 -11.92 9.62
N THR A 186 12.17 -12.71 10.40
CA THR A 186 11.65 -13.42 11.57
C THR A 186 11.58 -12.56 12.84
N LYS A 187 12.15 -11.36 12.84
CA LYS A 187 12.17 -10.49 14.05
C LYS A 187 12.02 -9.00 13.69
N ILE A 188 11.09 -8.33 14.38
CA ILE A 188 10.98 -6.87 14.36
C ILE A 188 12.11 -6.30 15.22
N HIS A 189 12.97 -5.48 14.62
CA HIS A 189 14.13 -4.92 15.29
C HIS A 189 13.77 -3.70 16.15
N LYS A 190 14.50 -3.49 17.24
CA LYS A 190 14.30 -2.34 18.13
C LYS A 190 14.45 -1.01 17.39
N TYR A 191 15.44 -0.91 16.50
CA TYR A 191 15.67 0.32 15.71
C TYR A 191 14.45 0.73 14.86
N THR A 192 13.65 -0.23 14.36
CA THR A 192 12.43 0.07 13.61
C THR A 192 11.36 0.70 14.49
N ILE A 193 11.22 0.20 15.71
CA ILE A 193 10.28 0.77 16.70
C ILE A 193 10.70 2.18 17.10
N ASP A 194 12.00 2.38 17.35
CA ASP A 194 12.55 3.69 17.71
C ASP A 194 12.36 4.70 16.57
N ALA A 195 12.59 4.27 15.32
CA ALA A 195 12.35 5.08 14.14
C ALA A 195 10.87 5.40 13.95
N LEU A 196 9.95 4.46 14.19
CA LEU A 196 8.52 4.71 14.16
C LEU A 196 8.13 5.81 15.15
N LYS A 197 8.57 5.71 16.39
CA LYS A 197 8.33 6.72 17.43
C LYS A 197 8.87 8.09 17.03
N SER A 198 10.11 8.15 16.52
CA SER A 198 10.73 9.39 16.04
C SER A 198 9.95 10.00 14.88
N THR A 199 9.55 9.17 13.90
CA THR A 199 8.74 9.62 12.75
C THR A 199 7.39 10.17 13.19
N LYS A 200 6.70 9.47 14.11
CA LYS A 200 5.43 9.93 14.70
C LYS A 200 5.58 11.27 15.42
N ASN A 201 6.64 11.42 16.21
CA ASN A 201 6.94 12.67 16.92
C ASN A 201 7.19 13.84 15.94
N THR A 202 7.89 13.58 14.83
CA THR A 202 8.13 14.59 13.79
C THR A 202 6.84 14.93 13.03
N ALA A 203 6.00 13.94 12.73
CA ALA A 203 4.72 14.11 12.06
C ALA A 203 3.69 14.87 12.91
N LYS A 204 3.82 14.85 14.26
CA LYS A 204 2.96 15.57 15.21
C LYS A 204 1.46 15.36 14.98
N GLY A 205 1.07 14.16 14.54
CA GLY A 205 -0.32 13.83 14.23
C GLY A 205 -0.92 14.50 12.99
N LYS A 206 -0.11 15.24 12.20
CA LYS A 206 -0.55 15.90 10.96
C LYS A 206 -0.80 14.91 9.82
N ILE A 207 -0.05 13.82 9.80
CA ILE A 207 -0.14 12.76 8.81
C ILE A 207 -0.07 11.40 9.51
N PRO A 208 -0.94 10.43 9.18
CA PRO A 208 -0.83 9.06 9.70
C PRO A 208 0.47 8.40 9.26
N VAL A 209 1.02 7.52 10.11
CA VAL A 209 2.22 6.74 9.80
C VAL A 209 1.86 5.26 9.73
N GLY A 210 1.94 4.69 8.53
CA GLY A 210 1.78 3.27 8.28
C GLY A 210 3.13 2.56 8.21
N VAL A 211 3.20 1.36 8.75
CA VAL A 211 4.41 0.52 8.72
C VAL A 211 4.19 -0.67 7.82
N GLY A 212 5.10 -0.86 6.86
CA GLY A 212 5.10 -1.98 5.93
C GLY A 212 6.44 -2.71 5.92
N PHE A 213 6.50 -3.83 5.19
CA PHE A 213 7.59 -4.77 5.04
C PHE A 213 7.77 -5.75 6.22
N GLY A 214 7.76 -7.04 5.86
CA GLY A 214 8.02 -8.13 6.80
C GLY A 214 6.87 -8.47 7.75
N ILE A 215 5.70 -7.84 7.60
CA ILE A 215 4.53 -8.12 8.42
C ILE A 215 3.75 -9.28 7.81
N SER A 216 3.65 -10.39 8.54
CA SER A 216 3.01 -11.60 8.05
C SER A 216 2.17 -12.35 9.09
N THR A 217 2.30 -11.99 10.36
CA THR A 217 1.61 -12.66 11.47
C THR A 217 0.80 -11.70 12.33
N GLU A 218 -0.14 -12.25 13.08
CA GLU A 218 -0.91 -11.51 14.10
C GLU A 218 0.01 -10.86 15.15
N LYS A 219 1.12 -11.52 15.50
CA LYS A 219 2.11 -11.00 16.45
C LYS A 219 2.82 -9.76 15.90
N ASP A 220 3.15 -9.76 14.60
CA ASP A 220 3.77 -8.60 13.95
C ASP A 220 2.84 -7.40 13.99
N VAL A 221 1.56 -7.62 13.58
CA VAL A 221 0.54 -6.57 13.62
C VAL A 221 0.41 -6.00 15.03
N GLN A 222 0.22 -6.84 16.03
CA GLN A 222 0.05 -6.42 17.43
C GLN A 222 1.25 -5.60 17.94
N LYS A 223 2.48 -6.00 17.55
CA LYS A 223 3.69 -5.30 17.96
C LYS A 223 3.78 -3.88 17.38
N TYR A 224 3.42 -3.67 16.10
CA TYR A 224 3.42 -2.33 15.52
C TYR A 224 2.26 -1.47 16.03
N VAL A 225 1.09 -2.07 16.25
CA VAL A 225 -0.07 -1.40 16.88
C VAL A 225 0.31 -0.90 18.28
N SER A 226 0.86 -1.77 19.13
CA SER A 226 1.30 -1.37 20.49
C SER A 226 2.47 -0.39 20.48
N SER A 227 3.20 -0.27 19.38
CA SER A 227 4.28 0.71 19.20
C SER A 227 3.79 2.06 18.65
N GLY A 228 2.48 2.21 18.40
CA GLY A 228 1.85 3.46 18.00
C GLY A 228 1.75 3.72 16.50
N ALA A 229 1.87 2.70 15.64
CA ALA A 229 1.57 2.84 14.22
C ALA A 229 0.10 3.26 14.00
N ASP A 230 -0.17 4.06 12.98
CA ASP A 230 -1.54 4.40 12.56
C ASP A 230 -2.07 3.42 11.50
N ALA A 231 -1.17 2.70 10.84
CA ALA A 231 -1.51 1.62 9.91
C ALA A 231 -0.45 0.52 9.92
N VAL A 232 -0.87 -0.69 9.58
CA VAL A 232 0.01 -1.82 9.27
C VAL A 232 -0.27 -2.29 7.84
N ILE A 233 0.80 -2.52 7.04
CA ILE A 233 0.69 -2.85 5.63
C ILE A 233 1.20 -4.28 5.42
N VAL A 234 0.37 -5.14 4.83
CA VAL A 234 0.63 -6.56 4.62
C VAL A 234 0.57 -6.88 3.14
N GLY A 235 1.71 -7.28 2.56
CA GLY A 235 1.84 -7.56 1.13
C GLY A 235 2.20 -9.01 0.84
N SER A 236 3.46 -9.38 0.98
CA SER A 236 4.01 -10.69 0.58
C SER A 236 3.22 -11.89 1.15
N ALA A 237 2.64 -11.74 2.33
CA ALA A 237 1.80 -12.79 2.92
C ALA A 237 0.51 -13.03 2.11
N ASN A 238 -0.14 -11.96 1.62
CA ASN A 238 -1.31 -12.08 0.76
C ASN A 238 -0.95 -12.75 -0.58
N ILE A 239 0.17 -12.33 -1.20
CA ILE A 239 0.67 -12.92 -2.44
C ILE A 239 0.93 -14.42 -2.25
N LYS A 240 1.61 -14.83 -1.17
CA LYS A 240 1.85 -16.25 -0.87
C LYS A 240 0.57 -17.06 -0.66
N ILE A 241 -0.46 -16.46 -0.05
CA ILE A 241 -1.76 -17.12 0.06
C ILE A 241 -2.38 -17.32 -1.32
N MET A 242 -2.30 -16.32 -2.21
CA MET A 242 -2.84 -16.44 -3.57
C MET A 242 -2.09 -17.49 -4.38
N GLU A 243 -0.75 -17.54 -4.27
CA GLU A 243 0.12 -18.52 -4.90
C GLU A 243 -0.22 -19.97 -4.50
N ASN A 244 -0.35 -20.19 -3.19
CA ASN A 244 -0.50 -21.54 -2.61
C ASN A 244 -1.96 -21.97 -2.39
N THR A 245 -2.92 -21.32 -3.06
CA THR A 245 -4.34 -21.59 -2.87
C THR A 245 -5.05 -21.81 -4.20
N PRO A 246 -5.77 -22.93 -4.39
CA PRO A 246 -6.61 -23.13 -5.56
C PRO A 246 -7.59 -21.96 -5.77
N ALA A 247 -7.79 -21.53 -7.00
CA ALA A 247 -8.56 -20.33 -7.35
C ALA A 247 -9.93 -20.23 -6.65
N LYS A 248 -10.63 -21.36 -6.52
CA LYS A 248 -11.95 -21.45 -5.86
C LYS A 248 -11.90 -21.14 -4.36
N LYS A 249 -10.74 -21.27 -3.71
CA LYS A 249 -10.56 -21.11 -2.25
C LYS A 249 -9.85 -19.79 -1.89
N ILE A 250 -9.39 -18.99 -2.86
CA ILE A 250 -8.66 -17.72 -2.61
C ILE A 250 -9.49 -16.78 -1.73
N HIS A 251 -10.76 -16.56 -2.07
CA HIS A 251 -11.66 -15.68 -1.32
C HIS A 251 -11.66 -16.01 0.17
N ASP A 252 -11.95 -17.25 0.53
CA ASP A 252 -12.14 -17.64 1.94
C ASP A 252 -10.82 -17.70 2.71
N ARG A 253 -9.73 -18.11 2.04
CA ARG A 253 -8.39 -18.11 2.64
C ARG A 253 -7.92 -16.70 2.94
N ILE A 254 -8.05 -15.79 1.99
CA ILE A 254 -7.72 -14.36 2.17
C ILE A 254 -8.62 -13.73 3.24
N ALA A 255 -9.93 -13.95 3.20
CA ALA A 255 -10.86 -13.42 4.18
C ALA A 255 -10.52 -13.87 5.61
N THR A 256 -10.24 -15.16 5.80
CA THR A 256 -9.88 -15.73 7.11
C THR A 256 -8.56 -15.13 7.61
N PHE A 257 -7.55 -15.04 6.76
CA PHE A 257 -6.26 -14.46 7.12
C PHE A 257 -6.38 -12.99 7.48
N THR A 258 -7.04 -12.19 6.63
CA THR A 258 -7.26 -10.76 6.84
C THR A 258 -8.02 -10.49 8.14
N LYS A 259 -9.07 -11.28 8.43
CA LYS A 259 -9.85 -11.16 9.67
C LYS A 259 -9.01 -11.38 10.92
N LYS A 260 -8.10 -12.37 10.90
CA LYS A 260 -7.16 -12.61 12.01
C LYS A 260 -6.26 -11.40 12.27
N LEU A 261 -5.72 -10.81 11.20
CA LEU A 261 -4.88 -9.62 11.31
C LEU A 261 -5.69 -8.40 11.76
N LYS A 262 -6.89 -8.17 11.21
CA LYS A 262 -7.77 -7.05 11.57
C LYS A 262 -8.16 -7.07 13.05
N ASN A 263 -8.39 -8.24 13.64
CA ASN A 263 -8.67 -8.37 15.07
C ASN A 263 -7.51 -7.87 15.96
N LYS A 264 -6.31 -7.72 15.44
CA LYS A 264 -5.12 -7.20 16.17
C LYS A 264 -4.90 -5.70 15.96
N THR A 265 -5.74 -5.03 15.18
CA THR A 265 -5.66 -3.58 14.95
C THR A 265 -6.64 -2.78 15.84
N ARG A 266 -7.36 -3.48 16.69
CA ARG A 266 -8.34 -2.95 17.65
C ARG A 266 -7.79 -2.90 19.07
#